data_3f0047ced321bab68d87cd9789aa1412
#
_entry.id   3f0047ced321bab68d87cd9789aa1412
#
_cell.length_a   1.000
_cell.length_b   1.000
_cell.length_c   1.000
_cell.angle_alpha   90.00
_cell.angle_beta   90.00
_cell.angle_gamma   90.00
#
_symmetry.space_group_name_H-M   'P 1'
#
loop_
_entity.id
_entity.type
_entity.pdbx_description
1 polymer ?
#
loop_
_entity_poly.entity_id
_entity_poly.type
_entity_poly.pdbx_seq_one_letter_code
_entity_poly.pdbx_strand_id
1 'polypeptide(L)'
;ASDGKNLASTVSTIQQTTESIQMDFVKKEDFSSLSDTVSSNQTQLNTYIRFNADGIEIGKQDSEFKTRQTNSKYSILQNNDEVAYFANNRMYNSNIEVSNSLRIGNFGFIVNGDGSLTFKKVGDD
;
A
#
# COMPACT_ATOMS: atom_id res chain seq x y z
N ALA A 1 -46.21 7.78 53.47
CA ALA A 1 -46.18 8.63 52.29
C ALA A 1 -44.75 8.97 51.86
N SER A 2 -43.87 9.27 52.85
CA SER A 2 -42.45 9.55 52.49
C SER A 2 -41.73 8.30 51.98
N ASP A 3 -42.10 7.12 52.46
CA ASP A 3 -41.48 5.87 52.03
C ASP A 3 -41.80 5.52 50.58
N GLY A 4 -43.02 5.85 50.12
CA GLY A 4 -43.41 5.62 48.74
C GLY A 4 -42.66 6.51 47.75
N LYS A 5 -42.41 7.76 48.12
CA LYS A 5 -41.62 8.69 47.29
C LYS A 5 -40.17 8.26 47.22
N ASN A 6 -39.60 7.83 48.33
CA ASN A 6 -38.18 7.38 48.36
C ASN A 6 -38.02 6.12 47.52
N LEU A 7 -38.95 5.20 47.56
CA LEU A 7 -38.91 3.97 46.80
C LEU A 7 -39.01 4.28 45.30
N ALA A 8 -39.92 5.12 44.88
CA ALA A 8 -40.08 5.51 43.49
C ALA A 8 -38.82 6.21 42.96
N SER A 9 -38.21 7.10 43.75
CA SER A 9 -36.94 7.77 43.38
C SER A 9 -35.79 6.77 43.24
N THR A 10 -35.71 5.80 44.16
CA THR A 10 -34.67 4.75 44.13
C THR A 10 -34.83 3.87 42.89
N VAL A 11 -36.05 3.45 42.56
CA VAL A 11 -36.33 2.63 41.38
C VAL A 11 -35.97 3.41 40.10
N SER A 12 -36.32 4.68 40.01
CA SER A 12 -35.95 5.51 38.86
C SER A 12 -34.44 5.63 38.68
N THR A 13 -33.70 5.80 39.78
CA THR A 13 -32.23 5.90 39.74
C THR A 13 -31.62 4.56 39.30
N ILE A 14 -32.11 3.44 39.79
CA ILE A 14 -31.63 2.11 39.40
C ILE A 14 -31.86 1.88 37.90
N GLN A 15 -33.03 2.25 37.38
CA GLN A 15 -33.36 2.11 35.97
C GLN A 15 -32.43 2.93 35.09
N GLN A 16 -32.16 4.18 35.43
CA GLN A 16 -31.24 5.04 34.71
C GLN A 16 -29.81 4.48 34.71
N THR A 17 -29.36 3.96 35.84
CA THR A 17 -28.03 3.34 35.95
C THR A 17 -27.94 2.11 35.07
N THR A 18 -28.98 1.26 35.04
CA THR A 18 -29.02 0.08 34.19
C THR A 18 -28.97 0.45 32.72
N GLU A 19 -29.70 1.46 32.27
CA GLU A 19 -29.66 1.95 30.89
C GLU A 19 -28.28 2.48 30.53
N SER A 20 -27.62 3.24 31.41
CA SER A 20 -26.26 3.74 31.19
C SER A 20 -25.28 2.60 31.07
N ILE A 21 -25.37 1.57 31.89
CA ILE A 21 -24.50 0.40 31.82
C ILE A 21 -24.69 -0.32 30.49
N GLN A 22 -25.91 -0.50 30.02
CA GLN A 22 -26.20 -1.13 28.73
C GLN A 22 -25.64 -0.31 27.57
N MET A 23 -25.78 1.00 27.60
CA MET A 23 -25.24 1.88 26.56
C MET A 23 -23.71 1.82 26.51
N ASP A 24 -23.08 1.85 27.68
CA ASP A 24 -21.61 1.78 27.75
C ASP A 24 -21.10 0.43 27.23
N PHE A 25 -21.82 -0.66 27.55
CA PHE A 25 -21.45 -1.99 27.07
C PHE A 25 -21.54 -2.09 25.54
N VAL A 26 -22.62 -1.57 24.94
CA VAL A 26 -22.82 -1.59 23.49
C VAL A 26 -21.73 -0.76 22.82
N LYS A 27 -21.43 0.43 23.32
CA LYS A 27 -20.36 1.28 22.78
C LYS A 27 -19.01 0.60 22.86
N LYS A 28 -18.72 -0.09 23.95
CA LYS A 28 -17.47 -0.81 24.13
C LYS A 28 -17.35 -1.96 23.15
N GLU A 29 -18.44 -2.68 22.90
CA GLU A 29 -18.50 -3.76 21.94
C GLU A 29 -18.30 -3.22 20.50
N ASP A 30 -18.98 -2.13 20.14
CA ASP A 30 -18.83 -1.48 18.84
C ASP A 30 -17.41 -0.98 18.63
N PHE A 31 -16.80 -0.39 19.64
CA PHE A 31 -15.43 0.08 19.59
C PHE A 31 -14.45 -1.08 19.39
N SER A 32 -14.65 -2.18 20.09
CA SER A 32 -13.82 -3.37 19.96
C SER A 32 -13.90 -3.95 18.55
N SER A 33 -15.11 -4.04 17.99
CA SER A 33 -15.31 -4.52 16.61
C SER A 33 -14.64 -3.60 15.59
N LEU A 34 -14.74 -2.29 15.75
CA LEU A 34 -14.09 -1.32 14.88
C LEU A 34 -12.57 -1.42 15.00
N SER A 35 -12.05 -1.55 16.22
CA SER A 35 -10.62 -1.71 16.46
C SER A 35 -10.08 -2.96 15.77
N ASP A 36 -10.80 -4.08 15.84
CA ASP A 36 -10.40 -5.30 15.15
C ASP A 36 -10.39 -5.13 13.63
N THR A 37 -11.37 -4.43 13.08
CA THR A 37 -11.45 -4.15 11.65
C THR A 37 -10.28 -3.27 11.20
N VAL A 38 -9.96 -2.22 11.94
CA VAL A 38 -8.84 -1.33 11.64
C VAL A 38 -7.52 -2.09 11.71
N SER A 39 -7.33 -2.93 12.72
CA SER A 39 -6.12 -3.75 12.86
C SER A 39 -5.97 -4.73 11.70
N SER A 40 -7.06 -5.36 11.26
CA SER A 40 -7.05 -6.28 10.12
C SER A 40 -6.69 -5.54 8.83
N ASN A 41 -7.27 -4.36 8.58
CA ASN A 41 -6.96 -3.54 7.41
C ASN A 41 -5.50 -3.08 7.41
N GLN A 42 -4.98 -2.69 8.57
CA GLN A 42 -3.60 -2.28 8.71
C GLN A 42 -2.64 -3.44 8.44
N THR A 43 -2.98 -4.63 8.90
CA THR A 43 -2.19 -5.84 8.62
C THR A 43 -2.15 -6.12 7.13
N GLN A 44 -3.27 -6.01 6.41
CA GLN A 44 -3.32 -6.18 4.96
C GLN A 44 -2.47 -5.14 4.24
N LEU A 45 -2.57 -3.88 4.64
CA LEU A 45 -1.75 -2.81 4.06
C LEU A 45 -0.26 -3.09 4.29
N ASN A 46 0.12 -3.45 5.51
CA ASN A 46 1.52 -3.71 5.85
C ASN A 46 2.09 -4.94 5.13
N THR A 47 1.23 -5.83 4.65
CA THR A 47 1.68 -6.99 3.89
C THR A 47 2.22 -6.58 2.52
N TYR A 48 1.55 -5.62 1.85
CA TYR A 48 1.88 -5.23 0.49
C TYR A 48 2.50 -3.84 0.38
N ILE A 49 2.18 -2.93 1.30
CA ILE A 49 2.67 -1.56 1.28
C ILE A 49 3.28 -1.25 2.64
N ARG A 50 4.57 -0.91 2.64
CA ARG A 50 5.28 -0.57 3.87
C ARG A 50 5.86 0.82 3.78
N PHE A 51 5.73 1.56 4.88
CA PHE A 51 6.33 2.87 5.05
C PHE A 51 7.52 2.72 5.99
N ASN A 52 8.68 3.16 5.57
CA ASN A 52 9.88 3.12 6.41
C ASN A 52 10.64 4.45 6.30
N ALA A 53 11.74 4.56 7.01
CA ALA A 53 12.51 5.81 7.04
C ALA A 53 13.05 6.22 5.66
N ASP A 54 13.27 5.25 4.78
CA ASP A 54 13.83 5.50 3.46
C ASP A 54 12.77 5.82 2.41
N GLY A 55 11.51 5.40 2.64
CA GLY A 55 10.45 5.64 1.67
C GLY A 55 9.32 4.63 1.75
N ILE A 56 8.72 4.39 0.58
CA ILE A 56 7.58 3.46 0.45
C ILE A 56 8.04 2.23 -0.32
N GLU A 57 7.73 1.06 0.22
CA GLU A 57 8.03 -0.20 -0.42
C GLU A 57 6.73 -0.91 -0.75
N ILE A 58 6.58 -1.35 -2.00
CA ILE A 58 5.39 -2.05 -2.49
C ILE A 58 5.79 -3.45 -2.94
N GLY A 59 5.05 -4.43 -2.45
CA GLY A 59 5.29 -5.84 -2.68
C GLY A 59 5.32 -6.58 -1.36
N LYS A 60 4.98 -7.86 -1.40
CA LYS A 60 4.96 -8.69 -0.20
C LYS A 60 6.38 -8.77 0.38
N GLN A 61 6.52 -8.71 1.69
CA GLN A 61 7.81 -8.60 2.36
C GLN A 61 8.80 -9.69 1.93
N ASP A 62 8.31 -10.93 1.78
CA ASP A 62 9.14 -12.07 1.41
C ASP A 62 9.10 -12.36 -0.09
N SER A 63 8.51 -11.46 -0.88
CA SER A 63 8.42 -11.63 -2.33
C SER A 63 9.76 -11.39 -2.98
N GLU A 64 10.02 -12.15 -4.04
CA GLU A 64 11.21 -11.94 -4.86
C GLU A 64 11.18 -10.57 -5.55
N PHE A 65 9.99 -10.10 -5.92
CA PHE A 65 9.82 -8.85 -6.65
C PHE A 65 9.15 -7.80 -5.77
N LYS A 66 9.78 -6.62 -5.69
CA LYS A 66 9.26 -5.47 -4.97
C LYS A 66 9.67 -4.19 -5.66
N THR A 67 8.96 -3.10 -5.36
CA THR A 67 9.36 -1.76 -5.78
C THR A 67 9.56 -0.89 -4.54
N ARG A 68 10.45 0.10 -4.66
CA ARG A 68 10.72 1.04 -3.57
C ARG A 68 10.82 2.45 -4.13
N GLN A 69 10.09 3.37 -3.51
CA GLN A 69 10.18 4.78 -3.88
C GLN A 69 10.70 5.57 -2.69
N THR A 70 11.80 6.29 -2.91
CA THR A 70 12.37 7.21 -1.94
C THR A 70 12.23 8.64 -2.47
N ASN A 71 12.79 9.62 -1.76
CA ASN A 71 12.79 11.00 -2.23
C ASN A 71 13.77 11.23 -3.39
N SER A 72 14.62 10.27 -3.70
CA SER A 72 15.67 10.42 -4.73
C SER A 72 15.57 9.43 -5.89
N LYS A 73 14.83 8.33 -5.73
CA LYS A 73 14.72 7.35 -6.81
C LYS A 73 13.51 6.42 -6.64
N TYR A 74 13.15 5.79 -7.74
CA TYR A 74 12.19 4.71 -7.80
C TYR A 74 12.94 3.44 -8.23
N SER A 75 12.90 2.40 -7.39
CA SER A 75 13.71 1.20 -7.57
C SER A 75 12.84 -0.03 -7.78
N ILE A 76 13.34 -0.95 -8.60
CA ILE A 76 12.78 -2.29 -8.79
C ILE A 76 13.76 -3.28 -8.17
N LEU A 77 13.27 -4.11 -7.26
CA LEU A 77 14.07 -5.07 -6.51
C LEU A 77 13.70 -6.49 -6.90
N GLN A 78 14.72 -7.31 -7.13
CA GLN A 78 14.57 -8.74 -7.38
C GLN A 78 15.46 -9.46 -6.38
N ASN A 79 14.88 -10.28 -5.50
CA ASN A 79 15.59 -10.95 -4.42
C ASN A 79 16.42 -9.98 -3.58
N ASN A 80 15.83 -8.79 -3.29
CA ASN A 80 16.44 -7.70 -2.52
C ASN A 80 17.60 -6.99 -3.24
N ASP A 81 17.90 -7.33 -4.49
CA ASP A 81 18.88 -6.62 -5.29
C ASP A 81 18.18 -5.57 -6.17
N GLU A 82 18.76 -4.38 -6.24
CA GLU A 82 18.25 -3.33 -7.10
C GLU A 82 18.65 -3.64 -8.54
N VAL A 83 17.68 -4.03 -9.37
CA VAL A 83 17.94 -4.44 -10.76
C VAL A 83 17.61 -3.34 -11.77
N ALA A 84 16.83 -2.35 -11.37
CA ALA A 84 16.51 -1.20 -12.20
C ALA A 84 16.08 -0.05 -11.31
N TYR A 85 16.32 1.18 -11.73
CA TYR A 85 15.82 2.34 -11.01
C TYR A 85 15.78 3.57 -11.89
N PHE A 86 14.90 4.51 -11.51
CA PHE A 86 14.83 5.86 -12.09
C PHE A 86 15.42 6.84 -11.09
N ALA A 87 16.42 7.59 -11.50
CA ALA A 87 17.05 8.63 -10.71
C ALA A 87 17.82 9.58 -11.62
N ASN A 88 17.99 10.82 -11.20
CA ASN A 88 18.81 11.78 -11.92
C ASN A 88 18.41 11.94 -13.40
N ASN A 89 17.10 11.90 -13.67
CA ASN A 89 16.54 12.03 -15.01
C ASN A 89 16.94 10.89 -15.96
N ARG A 90 17.25 9.73 -15.40
CA ARG A 90 17.70 8.56 -16.17
C ARG A 90 17.07 7.28 -15.63
N MET A 91 17.04 6.27 -16.48
CA MET A 91 16.65 4.92 -16.12
C MET A 91 17.88 4.01 -16.17
N TYR A 92 18.14 3.32 -15.07
CA TYR A 92 19.27 2.39 -14.93
C TYR A 92 18.75 0.98 -14.89
N ASN A 93 19.31 0.09 -15.70
CA ASN A 93 18.89 -1.31 -15.74
C ASN A 93 20.12 -2.22 -15.77
N SER A 94 20.07 -3.30 -15.01
CA SER A 94 21.11 -4.33 -15.05
C SER A 94 20.98 -5.17 -16.33
N ASN A 95 19.74 -5.49 -16.73
CA ASN A 95 19.45 -6.26 -17.93
C ASN A 95 18.23 -5.67 -18.61
N ILE A 96 18.23 -5.65 -19.94
CA ILE A 96 17.11 -5.17 -20.74
C ILE A 96 16.80 -6.17 -21.82
N GLU A 97 15.52 -6.56 -21.92
CA GLU A 97 14.99 -7.28 -23.07
C GLU A 97 13.96 -6.39 -23.73
N VAL A 98 14.15 -6.09 -25.01
CA VAL A 98 13.23 -5.28 -25.80
C VAL A 98 12.56 -6.20 -26.80
N SER A 99 11.25 -6.39 -26.68
CA SER A 99 10.53 -7.35 -27.49
C SER A 99 10.17 -6.86 -28.88
N ASN A 100 10.21 -5.56 -29.11
CA ASN A 100 9.73 -5.02 -30.38
C ASN A 100 10.69 -4.02 -31.02
N SER A 101 10.95 -2.89 -30.40
CA SER A 101 11.83 -1.88 -31.00
C SER A 101 12.45 -1.00 -29.94
N LEU A 102 13.65 -0.51 -30.25
CA LEU A 102 14.38 0.46 -29.42
C LEU A 102 14.74 1.64 -30.29
N ARG A 103 14.36 2.84 -29.88
CA ARG A 103 14.67 4.08 -30.58
C ARG A 103 15.51 5.00 -29.71
N ILE A 104 16.59 5.52 -30.30
CA ILE A 104 17.46 6.51 -29.65
C ILE A 104 17.48 7.73 -30.57
N GLY A 105 16.81 8.82 -30.17
CA GLY A 105 16.67 9.97 -31.04
C GLY A 105 15.95 9.60 -32.33
N ASN A 106 16.58 9.84 -33.46
CA ASN A 106 16.03 9.49 -34.77
C ASN A 106 16.53 8.15 -35.29
N PHE A 107 17.24 7.37 -34.47
CA PHE A 107 17.79 6.08 -34.87
C PHE A 107 17.07 4.96 -34.09
N GLY A 108 16.92 3.84 -34.74
CA GLY A 108 16.24 2.69 -34.13
C GLY A 108 16.91 1.38 -34.45
N PHE A 109 16.72 0.42 -33.55
CA PHE A 109 17.07 -0.98 -33.77
C PHE A 109 15.80 -1.70 -34.19
N ILE A 110 15.85 -2.33 -35.36
CA ILE A 110 14.66 -2.98 -35.95
C ILE A 110 14.94 -4.46 -36.15
N VAL A 111 14.02 -5.29 -35.63
CA VAL A 111 14.09 -6.73 -35.83
C VAL A 111 13.50 -7.06 -37.17
N ASN A 112 14.27 -7.71 -38.04
CA ASN A 112 13.85 -8.09 -39.37
C ASN A 112 13.15 -9.46 -39.34
N GLY A 113 12.40 -9.76 -40.40
CA GLY A 113 11.67 -11.01 -40.50
C GLY A 113 12.54 -12.26 -40.54
N ASP A 114 13.81 -12.12 -40.92
CA ASP A 114 14.78 -13.22 -40.95
C ASP A 114 15.53 -13.41 -39.62
N GLY A 115 15.15 -12.63 -38.57
CA GLY A 115 15.79 -12.71 -37.26
C GLY A 115 17.01 -11.80 -37.12
N SER A 116 17.41 -11.09 -38.16
CA SER A 116 18.51 -10.14 -38.06
C SER A 116 18.05 -8.82 -37.44
N LEU A 117 19.04 -7.99 -37.04
CA LEU A 117 18.78 -6.70 -36.42
C LEU A 117 19.39 -5.60 -37.29
N THR A 118 18.62 -4.58 -37.62
CA THR A 118 19.07 -3.42 -38.37
C THR A 118 19.04 -2.19 -37.48
N PHE A 119 20.15 -1.44 -37.52
CA PHE A 119 20.26 -0.13 -36.88
C PHE A 119 20.19 0.93 -37.97
N LYS A 120 19.19 1.80 -37.93
CA LYS A 120 19.00 2.81 -38.98
C LYS A 120 18.29 4.04 -38.46
N LYS A 121 18.35 5.12 -39.25
CA LYS A 121 17.57 6.32 -39.00
C LYS A 121 16.10 6.05 -39.31
N VAL A 122 15.22 6.30 -38.30
CA VAL A 122 13.78 6.07 -38.44
C VAL A 122 12.95 7.33 -38.28
N GLY A 123 13.57 8.44 -37.85
CA GLY A 123 12.92 9.74 -37.71
C GLY A 123 13.22 10.65 -38.86
N ASP A 124 12.31 11.60 -39.07
CA ASP A 124 12.50 12.67 -40.06
C ASP A 124 13.09 13.87 -39.34
N ASP A 125 14.25 14.30 -39.76
CA ASP A 125 14.77 15.53 -39.28
C ASP A 125 16.08 15.87 -39.49
#